data_83136a3bdb799e0f0abf449a58948c99
#
_entry.id   83136a3bdb799e0f0abf449a58948c99
#
_cell.length_a   1.000
_cell.length_b   1.000
_cell.length_c   1.000
_cell.angle_alpha   90.00
_cell.angle_beta   90.00
_cell.angle_gamma   90.00
#
_symmetry.space_group_name_H-M   'P 1'
#
loop_
_entity.id
_entity.type
_entity.pdbx_description
1 polymer ?
#
loop_
_entity_poly.entity_id
_entity_poly.type
_entity_poly.pdbx_seq_one_letter_code
_entity_poly.pdbx_strand_id
1 'polypeptide(L)'
;MKKLITLIILILTISGCQKASTMHIQKDTSLSGIHEIDYQSLQEKLNSNELFVLYIGRPDCKDCQEFYPILTSYIEENEGTYLYYLNIQAFRDAASKEGASKEEIDFYDNIREELDFDWTPRLKLVNKGETIDEYTYLSQEYYEIKDE
;
A
#
# COMPACT_ATOMS: atom_id res chain seq x y z
N MET A 1 27.80 62.65 -32.42
CA MET A 1 28.43 61.38 -32.02
C MET A 1 27.42 60.66 -31.08
N LYS A 2 26.58 59.85 -31.66
CA LYS A 2 25.53 59.14 -30.94
C LYS A 2 26.00 57.70 -30.78
N LYS A 3 26.32 57.33 -29.53
CA LYS A 3 26.67 55.94 -29.17
C LYS A 3 25.41 55.09 -29.13
N LEU A 4 25.31 54.21 -30.09
CA LEU A 4 24.23 53.21 -30.18
C LEU A 4 24.56 52.07 -29.19
N ILE A 5 23.86 52.04 -28.08
CA ILE A 5 24.00 50.94 -27.11
C ILE A 5 23.01 49.86 -27.56
N THR A 6 23.55 48.83 -28.20
CA THR A 6 22.80 47.63 -28.57
C THR A 6 22.66 46.77 -27.32
N LEU A 7 21.45 46.83 -26.71
CA LEU A 7 21.07 45.96 -25.62
C LEU A 7 20.77 44.56 -26.16
N ILE A 8 21.73 43.65 -26.06
CA ILE A 8 21.52 42.22 -26.36
C ILE A 8 20.76 41.62 -25.16
N ILE A 9 19.46 41.45 -25.30
CA ILE A 9 18.65 40.68 -24.37
C ILE A 9 18.95 39.23 -24.62
N LEU A 10 19.83 38.64 -23.79
CA LEU A 10 20.07 37.21 -23.76
C LEU A 10 18.89 36.54 -23.07
N ILE A 11 17.94 36.05 -23.86
CA ILE A 11 16.84 35.23 -23.37
C ILE A 11 17.44 33.86 -23.01
N LEU A 12 17.77 33.68 -21.76
CA LEU A 12 18.04 32.36 -21.18
C LEU A 12 16.73 31.58 -21.13
N THR A 13 16.46 30.81 -22.17
CA THR A 13 15.47 29.74 -22.13
C THR A 13 15.97 28.67 -21.15
N ILE A 14 15.53 28.76 -19.91
CA ILE A 14 15.69 27.67 -18.96
C ILE A 14 14.77 26.57 -19.43
N SER A 15 15.26 25.69 -20.31
CA SER A 15 14.68 24.38 -20.54
C SER A 15 14.83 23.60 -19.24
N GLY A 16 13.87 23.78 -18.34
CA GLY A 16 13.70 22.92 -17.19
C GLY A 16 13.31 21.54 -17.69
N CYS A 17 14.31 20.71 -18.01
CA CYS A 17 14.09 19.26 -17.96
C CYS A 17 13.67 18.94 -16.54
N GLN A 18 12.37 18.86 -16.31
CA GLN A 18 11.84 18.13 -15.17
C GLN A 18 12.32 16.69 -15.37
N LYS A 19 13.44 16.35 -14.71
CA LYS A 19 13.79 14.96 -14.48
C LYS A 19 12.58 14.37 -13.76
N ALA A 20 11.82 13.53 -14.49
CA ALA A 20 10.90 12.62 -13.85
C ALA A 20 11.70 11.96 -12.73
N SER A 21 11.36 12.25 -11.49
CA SER A 21 11.95 11.57 -10.34
C SER A 21 11.56 10.11 -10.51
N THR A 22 12.46 9.32 -11.05
CA THR A 22 12.32 7.87 -11.06
C THR A 22 12.34 7.48 -9.60
N MET A 23 11.19 7.09 -9.08
CA MET A 23 11.04 6.64 -7.72
C MET A 23 11.85 5.35 -7.59
N HIS A 24 13.06 5.45 -7.05
CA HIS A 24 13.86 4.28 -6.75
C HIS A 24 13.32 3.66 -5.47
N ILE A 25 12.60 2.55 -5.62
CA ILE A 25 12.36 1.64 -4.50
C ILE A 25 13.74 1.13 -4.09
N GLN A 26 14.21 1.55 -2.92
CA GLN A 26 15.45 1.03 -2.38
C GLN A 26 15.23 -0.43 -2.02
N LYS A 27 15.81 -1.37 -2.80
CA LYS A 27 15.81 -2.79 -2.49
C LYS A 27 16.69 -3.01 -1.25
N ASP A 28 16.08 -3.17 -0.11
CA ASP A 28 16.77 -3.70 1.06
C ASP A 28 16.68 -5.23 1.03
N THR A 29 17.72 -5.86 0.53
CA THR A 29 17.80 -7.32 0.42
C THR A 29 17.83 -8.02 1.78
N SER A 30 18.04 -7.29 2.88
CA SER A 30 17.95 -7.81 4.25
C SER A 30 16.51 -8.02 4.71
N LEU A 31 15.54 -7.36 4.06
CA LEU A 31 14.10 -7.40 4.36
C LEU A 31 13.29 -8.19 3.34
N SER A 32 13.89 -9.12 2.60
CA SER A 32 13.12 -9.95 1.66
C SER A 32 12.02 -10.73 2.35
N GLY A 33 10.81 -10.74 1.78
CA GLY A 33 9.70 -11.53 2.27
C GLY A 33 8.49 -10.76 2.80
N ILE A 34 7.65 -11.46 3.54
CA ILE A 34 6.43 -10.93 4.17
C ILE A 34 6.73 -10.70 5.66
N HIS A 35 6.58 -9.46 6.11
CA HIS A 35 6.84 -9.05 7.48
C HIS A 35 5.55 -8.65 8.16
N GLU A 36 5.14 -9.42 9.15
CA GLU A 36 3.96 -9.06 9.95
C GLU A 36 4.21 -7.74 10.69
N ILE A 37 3.24 -6.84 10.63
CA ILE A 37 3.27 -5.55 11.30
C ILE A 37 2.01 -5.39 12.16
N ASP A 38 2.17 -4.96 13.41
CA ASP A 38 1.04 -4.58 14.24
C ASP A 38 0.49 -3.20 13.84
N TYR A 39 -0.75 -2.92 14.28
CA TYR A 39 -1.43 -1.69 13.86
C TYR A 39 -0.74 -0.42 14.38
N GLN A 40 -0.14 -0.45 15.57
CA GLN A 40 0.57 0.71 16.09
C GLN A 40 1.84 1.01 15.26
N SER A 41 2.63 -0.01 14.95
CA SER A 41 3.82 0.12 14.10
C SER A 41 3.46 0.54 12.68
N LEU A 42 2.30 0.09 12.17
CA LEU A 42 1.79 0.55 10.88
C LEU A 42 1.44 2.04 10.91
N GLN A 43 0.83 2.54 11.99
CA GLN A 43 0.53 3.97 12.16
C GLN A 43 1.81 4.83 12.09
N GLU A 44 2.89 4.38 12.74
CA GLU A 44 4.18 5.06 12.67
C GLU A 44 4.72 5.09 11.24
N LYS A 45 4.57 3.98 10.50
CA LYS A 45 4.97 3.89 9.10
C LYS A 45 4.12 4.78 8.17
N LEU A 46 2.82 4.83 8.35
CA LEU A 46 1.92 5.71 7.60
C LEU A 46 2.28 7.19 7.80
N ASN A 47 2.74 7.55 9.00
CA ASN A 47 3.21 8.90 9.31
C ASN A 47 4.65 9.18 8.83
N SER A 48 5.34 8.20 8.26
CA SER A 48 6.68 8.36 7.71
C SER A 48 6.66 8.83 6.24
N ASN A 49 7.83 9.21 5.71
CA ASN A 49 7.98 9.54 4.30
C ASN A 49 8.40 8.32 3.43
N GLU A 50 8.11 7.12 3.91
CA GLU A 50 8.54 5.89 3.25
C GLU A 50 7.57 5.45 2.14
N LEU A 51 8.13 4.75 1.15
CA LEU A 51 7.39 3.98 0.17
C LEU A 51 7.42 2.52 0.59
N PHE A 52 6.27 1.88 0.73
CA PHE A 52 6.17 0.47 1.09
C PHE A 52 4.93 -0.20 0.52
N VAL A 53 4.95 -1.51 0.49
CA VAL A 53 3.78 -2.32 0.14
C VAL A 53 3.14 -2.85 1.42
N LEU A 54 1.83 -2.67 1.54
CA LEU A 54 1.01 -3.18 2.64
C LEU A 54 0.08 -4.26 2.11
N TYR A 55 0.15 -5.44 2.71
CA TYR A 55 -0.83 -6.51 2.54
C TYR A 55 -1.77 -6.54 3.74
N ILE A 56 -3.07 -6.36 3.50
CA ILE A 56 -4.12 -6.47 4.51
C ILE A 56 -4.87 -7.78 4.27
N GLY A 57 -4.85 -8.65 5.25
CA GLY A 57 -5.46 -9.96 5.11
C GLY A 57 -5.76 -10.62 6.45
N ARG A 58 -6.23 -11.86 6.38
CA ARG A 58 -6.51 -12.69 7.57
C ARG A 58 -6.44 -14.17 7.21
N PRO A 59 -5.96 -15.02 8.13
CA PRO A 59 -5.79 -16.45 7.88
C PRO A 59 -7.08 -17.22 7.59
N ASP A 60 -8.23 -16.77 8.11
CA ASP A 60 -9.53 -17.43 7.95
C ASP A 60 -10.30 -16.97 6.69
N CYS A 61 -9.74 -16.09 5.88
CA CYS A 61 -10.31 -15.62 4.65
C CYS A 61 -9.95 -16.56 3.49
N LYS A 62 -10.93 -17.11 2.79
CA LYS A 62 -10.71 -18.02 1.66
C LYS A 62 -9.87 -17.37 0.55
N ASP A 63 -10.22 -16.16 0.12
CA ASP A 63 -9.50 -15.43 -0.92
C ASP A 63 -8.05 -15.12 -0.49
N CYS A 64 -7.83 -14.85 0.80
CA CYS A 64 -6.48 -14.67 1.35
C CYS A 64 -5.66 -15.96 1.28
N GLN A 65 -6.28 -17.11 1.59
CA GLN A 65 -5.62 -18.42 1.53
C GLN A 65 -5.24 -18.81 0.09
N GLU A 66 -6.07 -18.44 -0.89
CA GLU A 66 -5.78 -18.66 -2.30
C GLU A 66 -4.71 -17.69 -2.84
N PHE A 67 -4.74 -16.44 -2.38
CA PHE A 67 -3.80 -15.41 -2.83
C PHE A 67 -2.40 -15.54 -2.22
N TYR A 68 -2.30 -15.97 -0.98
CA TYR A 68 -1.04 -16.02 -0.24
C TYR A 68 0.06 -16.85 -0.94
N PRO A 69 -0.22 -18.06 -1.49
CA PRO A 69 0.78 -18.81 -2.26
C PRO A 69 1.26 -18.07 -3.52
N ILE A 70 0.37 -17.34 -4.19
CA ILE A 70 0.71 -16.55 -5.38
C ILE A 70 1.68 -15.43 -4.99
N LEU A 71 1.36 -14.73 -3.91
CA LEU A 71 2.18 -13.64 -3.38
C LEU A 71 3.57 -14.13 -2.93
N THR A 72 3.64 -15.26 -2.23
CA THR A 72 4.92 -15.84 -1.79
C THR A 72 5.78 -16.28 -2.96
N SER A 73 5.20 -16.95 -3.97
CA SER A 73 5.94 -17.31 -5.20
C SER A 73 6.49 -16.09 -5.91
N TYR A 74 5.71 -15.03 -6.01
CA TYR A 74 6.18 -13.78 -6.62
C TYR A 74 7.37 -13.18 -5.86
N ILE A 75 7.34 -13.20 -4.53
CA ILE A 75 8.43 -12.69 -3.68
C ILE A 75 9.69 -13.54 -3.84
N GLU A 76 9.54 -14.87 -3.88
CA GLU A 76 10.66 -15.81 -4.07
C GLU A 76 11.34 -15.63 -5.44
N GLU A 77 10.56 -15.38 -6.49
CA GLU A 77 11.06 -15.16 -7.85
C GLU A 77 11.69 -13.77 -8.04
N ASN A 78 11.38 -12.82 -7.17
CA ASN A 78 11.81 -11.42 -7.26
C ASN A 78 12.62 -11.02 -6.02
N GLU A 79 13.88 -11.44 -5.98
CA GLU A 79 14.80 -11.17 -4.88
C GLU A 79 14.81 -9.69 -4.45
N GLY A 80 14.77 -9.46 -3.14
CA GLY A 80 14.73 -8.13 -2.54
C GLY A 80 13.33 -7.50 -2.52
N THR A 81 12.28 -8.23 -2.94
CA THR A 81 10.90 -7.83 -2.71
C THR A 81 10.50 -8.09 -1.27
N TYR A 82 9.92 -7.11 -0.60
CA TYR A 82 9.35 -7.26 0.73
C TYR A 82 8.06 -6.45 0.86
N LEU A 83 7.23 -6.86 1.79
CA LEU A 83 6.01 -6.14 2.14
C LEU A 83 5.67 -6.33 3.62
N TYR A 84 4.84 -5.43 4.14
CA TYR A 84 4.27 -5.53 5.47
C TYR A 84 2.90 -6.19 5.39
N TYR A 85 2.65 -7.11 6.33
CA TYR A 85 1.38 -7.82 6.45
C TYR A 85 0.65 -7.39 7.72
N LEU A 86 -0.50 -6.75 7.57
CA LEU A 86 -1.42 -6.48 8.66
C LEU A 86 -2.46 -7.60 8.73
N ASN A 87 -2.36 -8.43 9.77
CA ASN A 87 -3.36 -9.44 10.07
C ASN A 87 -4.52 -8.81 10.86
N ILE A 88 -5.68 -8.70 10.21
CA ILE A 88 -6.85 -8.06 10.81
C ILE A 88 -7.81 -9.04 11.50
N GLN A 89 -7.48 -10.34 11.58
CA GLN A 89 -8.40 -11.35 12.10
C GLN A 89 -8.85 -11.04 13.54
N ALA A 90 -7.90 -10.73 14.43
CA ALA A 90 -8.22 -10.47 15.83
C ALA A 90 -9.15 -9.25 16.01
N PHE A 91 -8.97 -8.21 15.22
CA PHE A 91 -9.81 -7.00 15.26
C PHE A 91 -11.23 -7.29 14.77
N ARG A 92 -11.34 -8.01 13.63
CA ARG A 92 -12.63 -8.41 13.09
C ARG A 92 -13.37 -9.36 14.05
N ASP A 93 -12.70 -10.34 14.61
CA ASP A 93 -13.32 -11.33 15.50
C ASP A 93 -13.81 -10.65 16.79
N ALA A 94 -13.04 -9.70 17.33
CA ALA A 94 -13.47 -8.90 18.47
C ALA A 94 -14.74 -8.08 18.16
N ALA A 95 -14.81 -7.44 17.00
CA ALA A 95 -15.93 -6.63 16.56
C ALA A 95 -17.18 -7.46 16.18
N SER A 96 -16.99 -8.71 15.75
CA SER A 96 -18.06 -9.57 15.20
C SER A 96 -18.62 -10.58 16.20
N LYS A 97 -18.00 -10.73 17.38
CA LYS A 97 -18.47 -11.69 18.40
C LYS A 97 -19.82 -11.26 19.00
N GLU A 98 -20.61 -12.21 19.47
CA GLU A 98 -21.81 -11.92 20.24
C GLU A 98 -21.45 -11.12 21.51
N GLY A 99 -22.12 -9.98 21.71
CA GLY A 99 -21.84 -9.08 22.83
C GLY A 99 -20.58 -8.23 22.67
N ALA A 100 -20.07 -8.05 21.46
CA ALA A 100 -18.99 -7.11 21.19
C ALA A 100 -19.29 -5.72 21.76
N SER A 101 -18.32 -5.11 22.41
CA SER A 101 -18.45 -3.74 22.90
C SER A 101 -18.46 -2.72 21.75
N LYS A 102 -19.03 -1.55 22.03
CA LYS A 102 -19.01 -0.46 21.05
C LYS A 102 -17.57 -0.07 20.69
N GLU A 103 -16.64 -0.10 21.66
CA GLU A 103 -15.24 0.20 21.44
C GLU A 103 -14.57 -0.78 20.48
N GLU A 104 -14.88 -2.09 20.58
CA GLU A 104 -14.33 -3.11 19.68
C GLU A 104 -14.86 -2.92 18.26
N ILE A 105 -16.14 -2.60 18.12
CA ILE A 105 -16.77 -2.33 16.82
C ILE A 105 -16.18 -1.06 16.19
N ASP A 106 -16.22 0.06 16.93
CA ASP A 106 -15.70 1.35 16.45
C ASP A 106 -14.21 1.25 16.09
N PHE A 107 -13.42 0.50 16.85
CA PHE A 107 -12.00 0.32 16.57
C PHE A 107 -11.76 -0.39 15.22
N TYR A 108 -12.49 -1.46 14.96
CA TYR A 108 -12.37 -2.17 13.68
C TYR A 108 -12.89 -1.34 12.51
N ASP A 109 -14.00 -0.63 12.69
CA ASP A 109 -14.55 0.25 11.66
C ASP A 109 -13.58 1.40 11.33
N ASN A 110 -12.92 1.99 12.35
CA ASN A 110 -11.89 3.01 12.15
C ASN A 110 -10.68 2.47 11.36
N ILE A 111 -10.23 1.23 11.64
CA ILE A 111 -9.15 0.60 10.85
C ILE A 111 -9.57 0.46 9.38
N ARG A 112 -10.82 0.04 9.13
CA ARG A 112 -11.34 -0.12 7.76
C ARG A 112 -11.43 1.21 7.03
N GLU A 113 -11.93 2.24 7.70
CA GLU A 113 -12.06 3.59 7.15
C GLU A 113 -10.69 4.21 6.88
N GLU A 114 -9.77 4.13 7.84
CA GLU A 114 -8.43 4.72 7.71
C GLU A 114 -7.59 4.05 6.62
N LEU A 115 -7.66 2.73 6.53
CA LEU A 115 -6.92 1.96 5.53
C LEU A 115 -7.70 1.75 4.24
N ASP A 116 -8.92 2.31 4.14
CA ASP A 116 -9.80 2.28 2.97
C ASP A 116 -9.93 0.86 2.37
N PHE A 117 -10.55 -0.07 3.13
CA PHE A 117 -10.84 -1.41 2.62
C PHE A 117 -12.17 -1.95 3.15
N ASP A 118 -12.90 -2.64 2.28
CA ASP A 118 -14.16 -3.31 2.61
C ASP A 118 -14.01 -4.83 2.77
N TRP A 119 -13.06 -5.41 2.03
CA TRP A 119 -12.76 -6.84 2.04
C TRP A 119 -11.27 -7.12 1.92
N THR A 120 -10.90 -8.36 2.20
CA THR A 120 -9.54 -8.89 2.09
C THR A 120 -9.48 -10.02 1.07
N PRO A 121 -8.33 -10.25 0.43
CA PRO A 121 -7.07 -9.54 0.61
C PRO A 121 -7.02 -8.17 -0.09
N ARG A 122 -6.25 -7.25 0.48
CA ARG A 122 -5.86 -5.98 -0.17
C ARG A 122 -4.34 -5.86 -0.21
N LEU A 123 -3.83 -5.45 -1.33
CA LEU A 123 -2.43 -5.08 -1.49
C LEU A 123 -2.39 -3.60 -1.87
N LYS A 124 -1.70 -2.78 -1.09
CA LYS A 124 -1.61 -1.35 -1.29
C LYS A 124 -0.17 -0.90 -1.43
N LEU A 125 0.11 -0.08 -2.43
CA LEU A 125 1.36 0.66 -2.52
C LEU A 125 1.17 2.00 -1.82
N VAL A 126 1.88 2.19 -0.72
CA VAL A 126 1.76 3.38 0.14
C VAL A 126 3.00 4.25 -0.02
N ASN A 127 2.80 5.54 -0.21
CA ASN A 127 3.85 6.55 -0.28
C ASN A 127 3.48 7.74 0.60
N LYS A 128 4.30 8.05 1.60
CA LYS A 128 4.06 9.16 2.55
C LYS A 128 2.67 9.10 3.20
N GLY A 129 2.25 7.91 3.58
CA GLY A 129 0.96 7.67 4.21
C GLY A 129 -0.25 7.61 3.27
N GLU A 130 -0.06 7.90 1.98
CA GLU A 130 -1.14 7.86 1.00
C GLU A 130 -1.07 6.58 0.15
N THR A 131 -2.19 5.92 -0.07
CA THR A 131 -2.30 4.83 -1.05
C THR A 131 -2.21 5.41 -2.45
N ILE A 132 -1.19 5.02 -3.21
CA ILE A 132 -0.96 5.49 -4.59
C ILE A 132 -1.34 4.44 -5.64
N ASP A 133 -1.49 3.19 -5.22
CA ASP A 133 -1.97 2.09 -6.06
C ASP A 133 -2.50 0.97 -5.17
N GLU A 134 -3.46 0.18 -5.67
CA GLU A 134 -4.01 -0.94 -4.93
C GLU A 134 -4.42 -2.10 -5.82
N TYR A 135 -4.40 -3.30 -5.25
CA TYR A 135 -4.82 -4.54 -5.86
C TYR A 135 -5.69 -5.36 -4.90
N THR A 136 -6.75 -5.94 -5.44
CA THR A 136 -7.64 -6.86 -4.73
C THR A 136 -7.69 -8.18 -5.46
N TYR A 137 -7.48 -9.28 -4.73
CA TYR A 137 -7.72 -10.62 -5.25
C TYR A 137 -9.16 -11.04 -4.91
N LEU A 138 -9.86 -11.54 -5.91
CA LEU A 138 -11.16 -12.20 -5.75
C LEU A 138 -11.04 -13.60 -6.32
N SER A 139 -11.52 -14.59 -5.59
CA SER A 139 -11.51 -15.98 -6.05
C SER A 139 -12.41 -16.15 -7.27
N GLN A 140 -12.14 -17.18 -8.06
CA GLN A 140 -12.95 -17.50 -9.24
C GLN A 140 -14.42 -17.74 -8.87
N GLU A 141 -14.70 -18.33 -7.72
CA GLU A 141 -16.05 -18.57 -7.21
C GLU A 141 -16.87 -17.28 -7.05
N TYR A 142 -16.23 -16.15 -6.71
CA TYR A 142 -16.91 -14.85 -6.63
C TYR A 142 -17.40 -14.35 -8.00
N TYR A 143 -16.66 -14.63 -9.07
CA TYR A 143 -17.04 -14.24 -10.43
C TYR A 143 -18.18 -15.12 -10.95
N GLU A 144 -18.19 -16.41 -10.62
CA GLU A 144 -19.25 -17.36 -11.05
C GLU A 144 -20.62 -16.99 -10.45
N ILE A 145 -20.67 -16.46 -9.23
CA ILE A 145 -21.93 -16.03 -8.57
C ILE A 145 -22.52 -14.76 -9.22
N LYS A 146 -21.69 -13.92 -9.84
CA LYS A 146 -22.17 -12.66 -10.45
C LYS A 146 -22.75 -12.81 -11.86
N ASP A 147 -22.47 -13.92 -12.52
CA ASP A 147 -22.91 -14.19 -13.89
C ASP A 147 -24.23 -15.00 -13.96
N GLU A 148 -24.86 -15.33 -12.81
CA GLU A 148 -26.21 -15.89 -12.68
C GLU A 148 -27.26 -14.79 -12.41
#